data_d0c219688a958b17e442415f216c9358
#
_entry.id   d0c219688a958b17e442415f216c9358
#
_cell.length_a   1.000
_cell.length_b   1.000
_cell.length_c   1.000
_cell.angle_alpha   90.00
_cell.angle_beta   90.00
_cell.angle_gamma   90.00
#
_symmetry.space_group_name_H-M   'P 1'
#
loop_
_entity.id
_entity.type
_entity.pdbx_description
1 polymer ?
#
loop_
_entity_poly.entity_id
_entity_poly.type
_entity_poly.pdbx_seq_one_letter_code
_entity_poly.pdbx_strand_id
1 'polypeptide(L)'
;EFFDPIKNAKIREPLKVIAEETLEDLENFEQILKDFGCTVIRTPTKHKHIEEYKGSIPRNSMQPRDGQLVIDDKLVFTTHDNEGITNTLKEIVPKENIMIHPAFLDWQTNYKDRFYAPCVTSVDEKLIIDTSDNGDKGPSYVDWFRKKFPHKKIIEVTAGGHTDACMATIKPGAIISLHDIQKYEETFPGWDVCYLPDQGSHHELRISWEEWKEDVGGKYWVEG
;
A
#
# COMPACT_ATOMS: atom_id res chain seq x y z
N GLU A 1 1.58 27.81 2.47
CA GLU A 1 0.13 27.89 2.12
C GLU A 1 -0.65 26.63 2.53
N PHE A 2 -0.17 25.39 2.23
CA PHE A 2 -0.89 24.16 2.57
C PHE A 2 -1.13 23.98 4.08
N PHE A 3 -0.14 24.31 4.90
CA PHE A 3 -0.21 24.18 6.37
C PHE A 3 -0.77 25.43 7.08
N ASP A 4 -1.04 26.51 6.38
CA ASP A 4 -1.52 27.78 6.99
C ASP A 4 -2.89 27.66 7.69
N PRO A 5 -3.82 26.78 7.26
CA PRO A 5 -5.06 26.53 7.97
C PRO A 5 -4.89 25.94 9.37
N ILE A 6 -3.74 25.31 9.66
CA ILE A 6 -3.46 24.73 10.97
C ILE A 6 -3.06 25.86 11.93
N LYS A 7 -3.97 26.23 12.82
CA LYS A 7 -3.78 27.34 13.76
C LYS A 7 -2.78 27.00 14.87
N ASN A 8 -2.74 25.76 15.31
CA ASN A 8 -1.83 25.31 16.36
C ASN A 8 -0.39 25.19 15.84
N ALA A 9 0.48 26.13 16.24
CA ALA A 9 1.87 26.13 15.79
C ALA A 9 2.67 24.89 16.26
N LYS A 10 2.30 24.29 17.40
CA LYS A 10 2.96 23.06 17.91
C LYS A 10 2.72 21.85 17.00
N ILE A 11 1.67 21.88 16.19
CA ILE A 11 1.36 20.85 15.19
C ILE A 11 1.84 21.28 13.82
N ARG A 12 1.57 22.51 13.43
CA ARG A 12 1.90 23.04 12.11
C ARG A 12 3.40 22.98 11.80
N GLU A 13 4.24 23.42 12.74
CA GLU A 13 5.67 23.51 12.48
C GLU A 13 6.33 22.12 12.34
N PRO A 14 6.05 21.12 13.20
CA PRO A 14 6.53 19.76 12.96
C PRO A 14 6.05 19.17 11.62
N LEU A 15 4.79 19.39 11.23
CA LEU A 15 4.28 18.90 9.95
C LEU A 15 4.98 19.50 8.74
N LYS A 16 5.40 20.77 8.82
CA LYS A 16 6.22 21.41 7.77
C LYS A 16 7.58 20.73 7.66
N VAL A 17 8.25 20.51 8.79
CA VAL A 17 9.55 19.82 8.81
C VAL A 17 9.42 18.41 8.24
N ILE A 18 8.43 17.65 8.70
CA ILE A 18 8.17 16.28 8.16
C ILE A 18 7.96 16.31 6.64
N ALA A 19 7.19 17.28 6.14
CA ALA A 19 6.92 17.37 4.71
C ALA A 19 8.19 17.75 3.91
N GLU A 20 9.04 18.61 4.43
CA GLU A 20 10.32 19.01 3.81
C GLU A 20 11.29 17.81 3.80
N GLU A 21 11.47 17.13 4.93
CA GLU A 21 12.32 15.94 5.05
C GLU A 21 11.80 14.80 4.16
N THR A 22 10.48 14.57 4.12
CA THR A 22 9.87 13.56 3.24
C THR A 22 10.14 13.86 1.77
N LEU A 23 10.09 15.14 1.37
CA LEU A 23 10.40 15.52 -0.01
C LEU A 23 11.87 15.23 -0.35
N GLU A 24 12.79 15.58 0.54
CA GLU A 24 14.22 15.30 0.39
C GLU A 24 14.47 13.79 0.28
N ASP A 25 13.87 12.99 1.16
CA ASP A 25 13.98 11.53 1.14
C ASP A 25 13.45 10.92 -0.17
N LEU A 26 12.32 11.42 -0.66
CA LEU A 26 11.76 10.97 -1.94
C LEU A 26 12.64 11.36 -3.14
N GLU A 27 13.27 12.52 -3.11
CA GLU A 27 14.23 12.95 -4.15
C GLU A 27 15.50 12.09 -4.12
N ASN A 28 16.03 11.80 -2.94
CA ASN A 28 17.16 10.90 -2.76
C ASN A 28 16.82 9.49 -3.22
N PHE A 29 15.65 8.98 -2.87
CA PHE A 29 15.18 7.67 -3.30
C PHE A 29 15.01 7.60 -4.83
N GLU A 30 14.44 8.63 -5.43
CA GLU A 30 14.34 8.73 -6.89
C GLU A 30 15.74 8.66 -7.55
N GLN A 31 16.71 9.38 -7.00
CA GLN A 31 18.09 9.36 -7.53
C GLN A 31 18.71 7.97 -7.41
N ILE A 32 18.57 7.31 -6.27
CA ILE A 32 19.05 5.93 -6.08
C ILE A 32 18.46 5.00 -7.14
N LEU A 33 17.13 5.07 -7.36
CA LEU A 33 16.49 4.23 -8.37
C LEU A 33 17.03 4.51 -9.78
N LYS A 34 17.26 5.77 -10.14
CA LYS A 34 17.85 6.17 -11.42
C LYS A 34 19.27 5.65 -11.59
N ASP A 35 20.08 5.68 -10.53
CA ASP A 35 21.45 5.17 -10.52
C ASP A 35 21.48 3.64 -10.74
N PHE A 36 20.43 2.93 -10.32
CA PHE A 36 20.20 1.52 -10.63
C PHE A 36 19.58 1.28 -12.03
N GLY A 37 19.42 2.33 -12.85
CA GLY A 37 18.89 2.23 -14.22
C GLY A 37 17.37 2.18 -14.30
N CYS A 38 16.64 2.47 -13.22
CA CYS A 38 15.18 2.52 -13.25
C CYS A 38 14.67 3.81 -13.89
N THR A 39 13.59 3.73 -14.64
CA THR A 39 12.81 4.91 -15.05
C THR A 39 11.84 5.26 -13.93
N VAL A 40 12.03 6.40 -13.30
CA VAL A 40 11.14 6.89 -12.25
C VAL A 40 10.10 7.85 -12.85
N ILE A 41 8.83 7.58 -12.58
CA ILE A 41 7.72 8.40 -13.06
C ILE A 41 6.99 8.95 -11.84
N ARG A 42 7.03 10.27 -11.68
CA ARG A 42 6.20 10.96 -10.69
C ARG A 42 4.85 11.26 -11.30
N THR A 43 3.80 10.75 -10.70
CA THR A 43 2.44 11.03 -11.15
C THR A 43 2.04 12.45 -10.78
N PRO A 44 1.38 13.20 -11.67
CA PRO A 44 0.90 14.53 -11.32
C PRO A 44 -0.18 14.39 -10.24
N THR A 45 0.08 14.91 -9.07
CA THR A 45 -0.94 15.06 -8.02
C THR A 45 -1.90 16.16 -8.44
N LYS A 46 -3.01 15.80 -9.04
CA LYS A 46 -4.10 16.75 -9.28
C LYS A 46 -4.82 17.00 -7.96
N HIS A 47 -4.35 17.98 -7.20
CA HIS A 47 -5.01 18.45 -5.98
C HIS A 47 -6.37 19.12 -6.22
N LYS A 48 -7.07 18.79 -7.30
CA LYS A 48 -8.34 19.42 -7.65
C LYS A 48 -9.44 19.25 -6.57
N HIS A 49 -9.21 18.45 -5.54
CA HIS A 49 -10.31 17.94 -4.74
C HIS A 49 -10.12 17.97 -3.21
N ILE A 50 -9.16 18.74 -2.69
CA ILE A 50 -9.09 18.95 -1.23
C ILE A 50 -10.40 19.56 -0.70
N GLU A 51 -11.06 20.39 -1.48
CA GLU A 51 -12.37 20.98 -1.12
C GLU A 51 -13.55 20.02 -1.30
N GLU A 52 -13.47 19.05 -2.22
CA GLU A 52 -14.52 18.07 -2.47
C GLU A 52 -14.47 16.89 -1.48
N TYR A 53 -13.31 16.58 -0.93
CA TYR A 53 -13.16 15.58 0.11
C TYR A 53 -13.53 16.18 1.46
N LYS A 54 -14.82 16.22 1.77
CA LYS A 54 -15.38 16.65 3.05
C LYS A 54 -14.69 15.94 4.23
N GLY A 55 -13.50 16.41 4.63
CA GLY A 55 -12.81 15.99 5.83
C GLY A 55 -11.89 14.77 5.72
N SER A 56 -11.62 14.22 4.54
CA SER A 56 -10.58 13.21 4.36
C SER A 56 -9.51 13.71 3.38
N ILE A 57 -8.25 13.54 3.75
CA ILE A 57 -7.13 13.75 2.81
C ILE A 57 -7.29 12.71 1.69
N PRO A 58 -7.10 13.12 0.40
CA PRO A 58 -7.05 12.15 -0.67
C PRO A 58 -5.99 11.11 -0.33
N ARG A 59 -6.41 9.89 -0.05
CA ARG A 59 -5.47 8.80 0.20
C ARG A 59 -4.55 8.68 -1.01
N ASN A 60 -3.25 8.76 -0.76
CA ASN A 60 -2.27 7.90 -1.41
C ASN A 60 -1.67 8.33 -2.72
N SER A 61 -1.18 9.55 -2.78
CA SER A 61 -0.01 9.76 -3.62
C SER A 61 1.26 9.12 -3.01
N MET A 62 1.26 8.85 -1.70
CA MET A 62 2.40 8.28 -0.97
C MET A 62 2.46 6.75 -0.99
N GLN A 63 1.35 6.08 -1.26
CA GLN A 63 1.25 4.62 -1.28
C GLN A 63 0.78 4.14 -2.66
N PRO A 64 1.60 4.29 -3.71
CA PRO A 64 1.20 3.95 -5.08
C PRO A 64 0.84 2.47 -5.25
N ARG A 65 1.33 1.61 -4.36
CA ARG A 65 1.09 0.17 -4.40
C ARG A 65 -0.31 -0.24 -3.93
N ASP A 66 -1.00 0.58 -3.14
CA ASP A 66 -2.27 0.17 -2.52
C ASP A 66 -3.39 -0.15 -3.52
N GLY A 67 -3.40 0.51 -4.67
CA GLY A 67 -4.41 0.31 -5.71
C GLY A 67 -4.04 -0.69 -6.80
N GLN A 68 -2.78 -1.10 -6.87
CA GLN A 68 -2.28 -1.94 -7.95
C GLN A 68 -1.08 -2.79 -7.55
N LEU A 69 -0.91 -3.92 -8.22
CA LEU A 69 0.24 -4.79 -8.05
C LEU A 69 0.72 -5.34 -9.39
N VAL A 70 1.97 -5.76 -9.44
CA VAL A 70 2.54 -6.44 -10.59
C VAL A 70 2.68 -7.92 -10.27
N ILE A 71 2.14 -8.76 -11.15
CA ILE A 71 2.32 -10.21 -11.12
C ILE A 71 2.87 -10.62 -12.48
N ASP A 72 4.10 -11.10 -12.50
CA ASP A 72 4.86 -11.40 -13.73
C ASP A 72 4.94 -10.15 -14.64
N ASP A 73 4.37 -10.21 -15.85
CA ASP A 73 4.29 -9.07 -16.78
C ASP A 73 2.95 -8.31 -16.70
N LYS A 74 2.08 -8.67 -15.76
CA LYS A 74 0.74 -8.09 -15.64
C LYS A 74 0.66 -7.04 -14.52
N LEU A 75 0.13 -5.88 -14.87
CA LEU A 75 -0.31 -4.86 -13.92
C LEU A 75 -1.78 -5.11 -13.57
N VAL A 76 -2.04 -5.37 -12.31
CA VAL A 76 -3.37 -5.67 -11.79
C VAL A 76 -3.87 -4.48 -10.98
N PHE A 77 -4.98 -3.87 -11.39
CA PHE A 77 -5.69 -2.87 -10.59
C PHE A 77 -6.69 -3.56 -9.68
N THR A 78 -6.64 -3.26 -8.39
CA THR A 78 -7.52 -3.85 -7.36
C THR A 78 -8.49 -2.84 -6.76
N THR A 79 -8.09 -1.58 -6.63
CA THR A 79 -8.93 -0.50 -6.11
C THR A 79 -8.71 0.79 -6.89
N HIS A 80 -9.65 1.73 -6.79
CA HIS A 80 -9.62 3.01 -7.52
C HIS A 80 -9.23 4.17 -6.62
N ASP A 81 -8.30 3.96 -5.68
CA ASP A 81 -7.98 4.97 -4.67
C ASP A 81 -7.20 6.17 -5.19
N ASN A 82 -6.48 6.03 -6.31
CA ASN A 82 -5.71 7.12 -6.89
C ASN A 82 -5.86 7.20 -8.42
N GLU A 83 -6.76 8.07 -8.87
CA GLU A 83 -7.04 8.26 -10.28
C GLU A 83 -5.80 8.75 -11.08
N GLY A 84 -4.97 9.59 -10.47
CA GLY A 84 -3.75 10.10 -11.11
C GLY A 84 -2.76 8.99 -11.42
N ILE A 85 -2.49 8.11 -10.45
CA ILE A 85 -1.62 6.94 -10.63
C ILE A 85 -2.22 5.98 -11.65
N THR A 86 -3.50 5.64 -11.48
CA THR A 86 -4.19 4.71 -12.38
C THR A 86 -4.15 5.18 -13.84
N ASN A 87 -4.39 6.45 -14.10
CA ASN A 87 -4.37 7.00 -15.44
C ASN A 87 -2.95 7.02 -16.01
N THR A 88 -1.96 7.45 -15.24
CA THR A 88 -0.55 7.43 -15.67
C THR A 88 -0.10 6.00 -16.02
N LEU A 89 -0.42 5.03 -15.19
CA LEU A 89 -0.06 3.63 -15.44
C LEU A 89 -0.75 3.07 -16.69
N LYS A 90 -2.01 3.42 -16.93
CA LYS A 90 -2.74 3.03 -18.15
C LYS A 90 -2.16 3.63 -19.44
N GLU A 91 -1.47 4.76 -19.35
CA GLU A 91 -0.83 5.39 -20.50
C GLU A 91 0.51 4.74 -20.85
N ILE A 92 1.25 4.23 -19.83
CA ILE A 92 2.61 3.71 -20.02
C ILE A 92 2.69 2.18 -20.13
N VAL A 93 1.72 1.45 -19.57
CA VAL A 93 1.67 -0.02 -19.61
C VAL A 93 0.84 -0.48 -20.80
N PRO A 94 1.35 -1.42 -21.63
CA PRO A 94 0.58 -1.99 -22.74
C PRO A 94 -0.77 -2.54 -22.26
N LYS A 95 -1.83 -2.28 -23.01
CA LYS A 95 -3.21 -2.67 -22.63
C LYS A 95 -3.37 -4.17 -22.39
N GLU A 96 -2.66 -4.98 -23.13
CA GLU A 96 -2.63 -6.45 -23.00
C GLU A 96 -1.99 -6.93 -21.67
N ASN A 97 -1.21 -6.05 -21.03
CA ASN A 97 -0.59 -6.31 -19.74
C ASN A 97 -1.38 -5.73 -18.56
N ILE A 98 -2.50 -5.06 -18.85
CA ILE A 98 -3.37 -4.52 -17.79
C ILE A 98 -4.50 -5.51 -17.49
N MET A 99 -4.67 -5.82 -16.22
CA MET A 99 -5.78 -6.60 -15.70
C MET A 99 -6.54 -5.80 -14.65
N ILE A 100 -7.85 -6.00 -14.61
CA ILE A 100 -8.73 -5.34 -13.65
C ILE A 100 -9.37 -6.42 -12.78
N HIS A 101 -9.09 -6.33 -11.48
CA HIS A 101 -9.72 -7.19 -10.49
C HIS A 101 -11.18 -6.74 -10.27
N PRO A 102 -12.14 -7.64 -10.03
CA PRO A 102 -13.54 -7.27 -9.82
C PRO A 102 -13.74 -6.23 -8.72
N ALA A 103 -12.98 -6.28 -7.64
CA ALA A 103 -13.04 -5.30 -6.56
C ALA A 103 -12.79 -3.85 -7.02
N PHE A 104 -12.04 -3.63 -8.10
CA PHE A 104 -11.85 -2.31 -8.69
C PHE A 104 -13.14 -1.70 -9.22
N LEU A 105 -14.02 -2.51 -9.79
CA LEU A 105 -15.31 -2.08 -10.31
C LEU A 105 -16.35 -1.90 -9.20
N ASP A 106 -16.30 -2.75 -8.19
CA ASP A 106 -17.23 -2.75 -7.05
C ASP A 106 -16.95 -1.60 -6.09
N TRP A 107 -15.77 -1.01 -6.13
CA TRP A 107 -15.38 0.09 -5.26
C TRP A 107 -16.35 1.28 -5.32
N GLN A 108 -16.92 1.58 -6.49
CA GLN A 108 -17.87 2.67 -6.67
C GLN A 108 -19.24 2.37 -6.06
N THR A 109 -19.58 1.10 -5.88
CA THR A 109 -20.91 0.66 -5.46
C THR A 109 -20.97 0.16 -4.01
N ASN A 110 -19.87 -0.38 -3.49
CA ASN A 110 -19.86 -0.99 -2.16
C ASN A 110 -18.49 -0.91 -1.49
N TYR A 111 -18.34 -0.01 -0.53
CA TYR A 111 -17.13 0.18 0.27
C TYR A 111 -16.65 -1.10 0.98
N LYS A 112 -17.56 -2.01 1.29
CA LYS A 112 -17.24 -3.26 2.02
C LYS A 112 -16.58 -4.33 1.16
N ASP A 113 -16.58 -4.16 -0.16
CA ASP A 113 -16.09 -5.16 -1.12
C ASP A 113 -14.70 -4.86 -1.67
N ARG A 114 -13.96 -3.98 -1.00
CA ARG A 114 -12.61 -3.59 -1.41
C ARG A 114 -11.64 -4.73 -1.20
N PHE A 115 -10.79 -4.90 -2.19
CA PHE A 115 -9.61 -5.73 -2.10
C PHE A 115 -8.38 -4.88 -2.40
N TYR A 116 -7.47 -4.80 -1.46
CA TYR A 116 -6.29 -3.96 -1.58
C TYR A 116 -5.10 -4.75 -2.08
N ALA A 117 -4.28 -4.14 -2.94
CA ALA A 117 -3.07 -4.76 -3.44
C ALA A 117 -2.06 -5.15 -2.34
N PRO A 118 -1.92 -4.41 -1.22
CA PRO A 118 -1.13 -4.82 -0.06
C PRO A 118 -1.46 -6.18 0.53
N CYS A 119 -2.69 -6.67 0.32
CA CYS A 119 -3.07 -8.02 0.74
C CYS A 119 -2.38 -9.12 -0.09
N VAL A 120 -1.69 -8.79 -1.19
CA VAL A 120 -1.07 -9.77 -2.08
C VAL A 120 0.43 -9.54 -2.19
N THR A 121 1.20 -10.58 -1.91
CA THR A 121 2.65 -10.62 -2.16
C THR A 121 2.95 -11.69 -3.21
N SER A 122 3.57 -11.29 -4.32
CA SER A 122 4.02 -12.20 -5.38
C SER A 122 5.49 -12.57 -5.15
N VAL A 123 5.77 -13.86 -5.04
CA VAL A 123 7.11 -14.41 -4.84
C VAL A 123 7.28 -15.66 -5.68
N ASP A 124 8.15 -15.58 -6.68
CA ASP A 124 8.37 -16.67 -7.65
C ASP A 124 7.03 -17.23 -8.20
N GLU A 125 6.81 -18.52 -8.08
CA GLU A 125 5.57 -19.19 -8.48
C GLU A 125 4.43 -19.08 -7.46
N LYS A 126 4.58 -18.26 -6.39
CA LYS A 126 3.61 -18.15 -5.31
C LYS A 126 2.93 -16.78 -5.28
N LEU A 127 1.66 -16.79 -4.93
CA LEU A 127 0.93 -15.59 -4.48
C LEU A 127 0.45 -15.84 -3.06
N ILE A 128 0.96 -15.06 -2.12
CA ILE A 128 0.51 -15.04 -0.73
C ILE A 128 -0.58 -14.00 -0.64
N ILE A 129 -1.78 -14.40 -0.24
CA ILE A 129 -2.96 -13.53 -0.21
C ILE A 129 -3.53 -13.52 1.20
N ASP A 130 -3.54 -12.35 1.82
CA ASP A 130 -4.22 -12.15 3.10
C ASP A 130 -5.73 -12.04 2.89
N THR A 131 -6.47 -12.85 3.61
CA THR A 131 -7.93 -12.91 3.56
C THR A 131 -8.58 -12.38 4.84
N SER A 132 -7.81 -11.87 5.81
CA SER A 132 -8.35 -11.42 7.11
C SER A 132 -9.33 -10.26 6.99
N ASP A 133 -9.10 -9.31 6.10
CA ASP A 133 -9.95 -8.13 5.93
C ASP A 133 -11.16 -8.36 5.01
N ASN A 134 -11.23 -9.50 4.36
CA ASN A 134 -12.28 -9.76 3.39
C ASN A 134 -13.64 -10.14 4.03
N GLY A 135 -13.72 -10.23 5.37
CA GLY A 135 -14.94 -10.60 6.09
C GLY A 135 -15.57 -11.88 5.51
N ASP A 136 -16.89 -11.86 5.29
CA ASP A 136 -17.64 -12.99 4.71
C ASP A 136 -17.43 -13.18 3.19
N LYS A 137 -16.53 -12.41 2.55
CA LYS A 137 -16.36 -12.36 1.10
C LYS A 137 -15.05 -12.96 0.59
N GLY A 138 -14.20 -13.45 1.48
CA GLY A 138 -12.84 -13.92 1.19
C GLY A 138 -12.66 -14.81 -0.04
N PRO A 139 -13.45 -15.85 -0.28
CA PRO A 139 -13.17 -16.81 -1.33
C PRO A 139 -13.28 -16.27 -2.76
N SER A 140 -14.22 -15.35 -3.04
CA SER A 140 -14.52 -14.94 -4.42
C SER A 140 -13.40 -14.14 -5.09
N TYR A 141 -12.66 -13.31 -4.32
CA TYR A 141 -11.56 -12.52 -4.86
C TYR A 141 -10.30 -13.36 -5.08
N VAL A 142 -10.03 -14.29 -4.18
CA VAL A 142 -8.91 -15.23 -4.31
C VAL A 142 -9.10 -16.14 -5.52
N ASP A 143 -10.33 -16.58 -5.80
CA ASP A 143 -10.64 -17.42 -6.96
C ASP A 143 -10.38 -16.71 -8.29
N TRP A 144 -10.51 -15.38 -8.32
CA TRP A 144 -10.10 -14.60 -9.48
C TRP A 144 -8.60 -14.77 -9.78
N PHE A 145 -7.74 -14.69 -8.75
CA PHE A 145 -6.30 -14.91 -8.91
C PHE A 145 -6.00 -16.35 -9.35
N ARG A 146 -6.66 -17.37 -8.76
CA ARG A 146 -6.52 -18.77 -9.20
C ARG A 146 -6.83 -18.95 -10.68
N LYS A 147 -7.89 -18.31 -11.14
CA LYS A 147 -8.32 -18.38 -12.54
C LYS A 147 -7.38 -17.62 -13.49
N LYS A 148 -6.89 -16.47 -13.09
CA LYS A 148 -6.07 -15.58 -13.93
C LYS A 148 -4.60 -15.96 -13.96
N PHE A 149 -4.11 -16.54 -12.89
CA PHE A 149 -2.71 -16.96 -12.71
C PHE A 149 -2.65 -18.46 -12.35
N PRO A 150 -3.10 -19.37 -13.24
CA PRO A 150 -3.19 -20.80 -12.93
C PRO A 150 -1.83 -21.45 -12.72
N HIS A 151 -0.75 -20.81 -13.14
CA HIS A 151 0.63 -21.26 -12.93
C HIS A 151 1.17 -20.85 -11.55
N LYS A 152 0.49 -19.95 -10.84
CA LYS A 152 0.88 -19.53 -9.48
C LYS A 152 0.24 -20.42 -8.44
N LYS A 153 1.00 -20.80 -7.42
CA LYS A 153 0.50 -21.42 -6.21
C LYS A 153 -0.10 -20.37 -5.29
N ILE A 154 -1.41 -20.39 -5.11
CA ILE A 154 -2.08 -19.46 -4.18
C ILE A 154 -1.95 -20.01 -2.76
N ILE A 155 -1.49 -19.14 -1.84
CA ILE A 155 -1.35 -19.40 -0.41
C ILE A 155 -2.19 -18.35 0.31
N GLU A 156 -3.29 -18.81 0.92
CA GLU A 156 -4.14 -17.92 1.73
C GLU A 156 -3.62 -17.85 3.15
N VAL A 157 -3.54 -16.64 3.69
CA VAL A 157 -3.02 -16.37 5.03
C VAL A 157 -3.97 -15.46 5.81
N THR A 158 -3.74 -15.37 7.11
CA THR A 158 -4.39 -14.41 7.99
C THR A 158 -3.30 -13.57 8.66
N ALA A 159 -2.92 -12.49 8.01
CA ALA A 159 -1.83 -11.61 8.45
C ALA A 159 -2.32 -10.30 9.10
N GLY A 160 -3.63 -10.09 9.18
CA GLY A 160 -4.22 -8.89 9.76
C GLY A 160 -4.50 -7.77 8.76
N GLY A 161 -4.63 -8.11 7.47
CA GLY A 161 -5.09 -7.22 6.41
C GLY A 161 -4.05 -6.93 5.32
N HIS A 162 -2.77 -6.87 5.66
CA HIS A 162 -1.71 -6.54 4.69
C HIS A 162 -0.53 -7.49 4.81
N THR A 163 -0.27 -8.30 3.79
CA THR A 163 0.92 -9.17 3.77
C THR A 163 2.21 -8.36 3.69
N ASP A 164 2.22 -7.25 2.96
CA ASP A 164 3.40 -6.41 2.80
C ASP A 164 3.75 -5.61 4.06
N ALA A 165 2.82 -5.45 4.99
CA ALA A 165 3.10 -4.92 6.32
C ALA A 165 3.75 -5.95 7.25
N CYS A 166 3.60 -7.24 6.96
CA CYS A 166 4.10 -8.32 7.82
C CYS A 166 5.38 -8.96 7.29
N MET A 167 5.57 -8.99 5.96
CA MET A 167 6.74 -9.63 5.35
C MET A 167 7.21 -8.88 4.09
N ALA A 168 8.51 -8.94 3.85
CA ALA A 168 9.12 -8.48 2.62
C ALA A 168 10.15 -9.50 2.11
N THR A 169 10.09 -9.82 0.83
CA THR A 169 11.15 -10.58 0.16
C THR A 169 12.24 -9.62 -0.30
N ILE A 170 13.45 -9.80 0.21
CA ILE A 170 14.59 -8.91 -0.11
C ILE A 170 15.23 -9.31 -1.45
N LYS A 171 15.37 -10.62 -1.62
CA LYS A 171 15.93 -11.28 -2.80
C LYS A 171 15.49 -12.74 -2.81
N PRO A 172 15.65 -13.47 -3.91
CA PRO A 172 15.48 -14.93 -3.90
C PRO A 172 16.28 -15.56 -2.77
N GLY A 173 15.60 -16.34 -1.94
CA GLY A 173 16.21 -17.02 -0.78
C GLY A 173 16.23 -16.22 0.51
N ALA A 174 15.67 -15.00 0.59
CA ALA A 174 15.69 -14.20 1.82
C ALA A 174 14.41 -13.42 2.07
N ILE A 175 13.89 -13.53 3.29
CA ILE A 175 12.67 -12.86 3.79
C ILE A 175 13.02 -12.05 5.03
N ILE A 176 12.50 -10.83 5.16
CA ILE A 176 12.35 -10.11 6.42
C ILE A 176 10.89 -10.23 6.86
N SER A 177 10.64 -10.53 8.11
CA SER A 177 9.27 -10.67 8.63
C SER A 177 9.16 -10.20 10.07
N LEU A 178 7.96 -9.70 10.42
CA LEU A 178 7.60 -9.40 11.80
C LEU A 178 7.35 -10.69 12.59
N HIS A 179 6.68 -11.66 11.96
CA HIS A 179 6.36 -12.96 12.54
C HIS A 179 6.12 -13.99 11.44
N ASP A 180 6.09 -15.26 11.78
CA ASP A 180 5.80 -16.33 10.82
C ASP A 180 4.31 -16.36 10.51
N ILE A 181 3.90 -15.79 9.35
CA ILE A 181 2.51 -15.73 8.90
C ILE A 181 2.08 -16.99 8.15
N GLN A 182 2.99 -17.85 7.72
CA GLN A 182 2.69 -19.00 6.85
C GLN A 182 3.70 -20.15 6.95
N LYS A 183 4.20 -20.47 8.11
CA LYS A 183 5.19 -21.55 8.26
C LYS A 183 6.25 -21.50 7.16
N TYR A 184 7.13 -20.52 7.24
CA TYR A 184 8.08 -20.23 6.16
C TYR A 184 8.98 -21.39 5.79
N GLU A 185 9.34 -22.26 6.76
CA GLU A 185 10.11 -23.48 6.47
C GLU A 185 9.41 -24.43 5.49
N GLU A 186 8.05 -24.48 5.54
CA GLU A 186 7.24 -25.30 4.63
C GLU A 186 6.97 -24.58 3.32
N THR A 187 6.74 -23.26 3.36
CA THR A 187 6.34 -22.45 2.21
C THR A 187 7.54 -22.05 1.36
N PHE A 188 8.67 -21.78 1.98
CA PHE A 188 9.92 -21.35 1.36
C PHE A 188 11.10 -22.20 1.85
N PRO A 189 11.12 -23.51 1.56
CA PRO A 189 12.18 -24.39 2.08
C PRO A 189 13.56 -23.93 1.66
N GLY A 190 14.44 -23.79 2.64
CA GLY A 190 15.82 -23.37 2.42
C GLY A 190 16.01 -21.85 2.25
N TRP A 191 14.99 -21.04 2.50
CA TRP A 191 15.13 -19.60 2.55
C TRP A 191 15.55 -19.12 3.93
N ASP A 192 16.40 -18.08 3.96
CA ASP A 192 16.75 -17.38 5.19
C ASP A 192 15.61 -16.45 5.59
N VAL A 193 15.19 -16.52 6.86
CA VAL A 193 14.20 -15.62 7.43
C VAL A 193 14.84 -14.79 8.54
N CYS A 194 14.84 -13.47 8.34
CA CYS A 194 15.25 -12.51 9.34
C CYS A 194 14.00 -11.94 10.02
N TYR A 195 13.74 -12.35 11.25
CA TYR A 195 12.67 -11.76 12.05
C TYR A 195 13.10 -10.42 12.63
N LEU A 196 12.27 -9.41 12.45
CA LEU A 196 12.49 -8.13 13.10
C LEU A 196 12.25 -8.30 14.61
N PRO A 197 13.07 -7.65 15.46
CA PRO A 197 12.81 -7.63 16.89
C PRO A 197 11.46 -6.95 17.15
N ASP A 198 10.79 -7.37 18.22
CA ASP A 198 9.59 -6.71 18.69
C ASP A 198 9.88 -5.23 18.92
N GLN A 199 9.20 -4.38 18.16
CA GLN A 199 9.39 -2.93 18.22
C GLN A 199 8.80 -2.32 19.50
N GLY A 200 8.11 -3.13 20.30
CA GLY A 200 7.33 -2.65 21.43
C GLY A 200 6.19 -1.72 21.01
N SER A 201 5.23 -1.55 21.87
CA SER A 201 4.22 -0.52 21.65
C SER A 201 4.79 0.81 22.14
N HIS A 202 5.17 1.71 21.26
CA HIS A 202 5.53 3.11 21.59
C HIS A 202 4.29 3.88 22.06
N HIS A 203 3.60 3.40 23.09
CA HIS A 203 2.39 4.03 23.61
C HIS A 203 2.62 5.42 24.20
N GLU A 204 3.86 5.75 24.51
CA GLU A 204 4.21 7.00 25.20
C GLU A 204 4.21 8.26 24.29
N LEU A 205 4.21 8.11 22.98
CA LEU A 205 4.23 9.21 22.02
C LEU A 205 2.91 9.42 21.27
N ARG A 206 1.86 8.68 21.58
CA ARG A 206 0.57 8.85 20.92
C ARG A 206 -0.17 10.04 21.52
N ILE A 207 -0.22 11.13 20.78
CA ILE A 207 -1.32 12.08 20.88
C ILE A 207 -2.59 11.28 20.69
N SER A 208 -3.56 11.37 21.60
CA SER A 208 -4.79 10.62 21.44
C SER A 208 -5.45 11.03 20.12
N TRP A 209 -6.14 10.09 19.46
CA TRP A 209 -6.86 10.36 18.22
C TRP A 209 -7.88 11.51 18.36
N GLU A 210 -8.45 11.65 19.54
CA GLU A 210 -9.38 12.72 19.91
C GLU A 210 -8.69 14.08 19.98
N GLU A 211 -7.54 14.19 20.66
CA GLU A 211 -6.74 15.41 20.71
C GLU A 211 -6.28 15.83 19.31
N TRP A 212 -5.88 14.86 18.49
CA TRP A 212 -5.49 15.11 17.11
C TRP A 212 -6.65 15.64 16.27
N LYS A 213 -7.85 15.07 16.40
CA LYS A 213 -9.06 15.54 15.72
C LYS A 213 -9.48 16.94 16.13
N GLU A 214 -9.40 17.27 17.42
CA GLU A 214 -9.74 18.60 17.92
C GLU A 214 -8.78 19.66 17.38
N ASP A 215 -7.47 19.38 17.39
CA ASP A 215 -6.45 20.36 17.03
C ASP A 215 -6.34 20.61 15.52
N VAL A 216 -6.56 19.60 14.69
CA VAL A 216 -6.44 19.72 13.22
C VAL A 216 -7.79 19.71 12.49
N GLY A 217 -8.91 19.64 13.25
CA GLY A 217 -10.26 19.63 12.68
C GLY A 217 -10.54 18.44 11.79
N GLY A 218 -9.85 17.32 12.00
CA GLY A 218 -10.01 16.08 11.23
C GLY A 218 -9.57 16.17 9.76
N LYS A 219 -8.90 17.25 9.35
CA LYS A 219 -8.52 17.50 7.94
C LYS A 219 -7.20 16.88 7.53
N TYR A 220 -6.36 16.53 8.47
CA TYR A 220 -5.03 15.98 8.22
C TYR A 220 -4.89 14.66 8.95
N TRP A 221 -4.53 13.63 8.22
CA TRP A 221 -4.28 12.31 8.76
C TRP A 221 -2.80 11.98 8.61
N VAL A 222 -2.14 11.71 9.72
CA VAL A 222 -0.77 11.18 9.74
C VAL A 222 -0.89 9.78 10.33
N GLU A 223 -0.63 8.76 9.53
CA GLU A 223 -0.39 7.43 10.05
C GLU A 223 0.93 7.45 10.82
N GLY A 224 0.84 7.24 12.12
CA GLY A 224 2.00 7.04 12.96
C GLY A 224 2.41 5.57 13.04
#